data_858428c4751f3ccb3553ab34a796b14c
#
_entry.id   858428c4751f3ccb3553ab34a796b14c
#
_cell.length_a   1.000
_cell.length_b   1.000
_cell.length_c   1.000
_cell.angle_alpha   90.00
_cell.angle_beta   90.00
_cell.angle_gamma   90.00
#
_symmetry.space_group_name_H-M   'P 1'
#
loop_
_entity.id
_entity.type
_entity.pdbx_description
1 polymer ?
#
loop_
_entity_poly.entity_id
_entity_poly.type
_entity_poly.pdbx_seq_one_letter_code
_entity_poly.pdbx_strand_id
1 'polypeptide(L)'
;MRNNYKWLILVLVVWALVIWAVLPNNPGIHIGNFERTMKTQLGLDLRGGMRVILEADLASGQTVTSQELDDAAKILLARSNALGVSEVTFQTSGNNRIVGEFPGLTDTTSVINSLKEVGQLAFVPTGTEYLAPGTVVNVDYSDITARAAAAAAATQGATATEAATAAPTATETATATPAADATATATPEVKTYKALLNGTALQSVQVGVSQLGAYYVSFVMDSESGKIFGDFTTNHVQEYLAIVLDNKVISCPVINTAITDGKGQIEGGNFTADTANELAVNLRYGALPVGLKVVESEAIGASLGQDSINKSVIAGGIGLLMVMILMVYFYRLPGLIADLALVMYTMTSFALFKIIPVTLTLPGIAGFVLSIGVAVDANILIFERMKEEMRAGRVLRQAIDLGWSRAWPSIRDSNISTLITCLILFIFGSQFGATIVMGFAVTLALGVLVSLFTAIVATRTFLHLILDNLKFAEHPRWFAK
;
A
#
# COMPACT_ATOMS: atom_id res chain seq x y z
N MET A 1 26.63 -40.71 -3.23
CA MET A 1 27.14 -40.01 -2.02
C MET A 1 27.45 -38.53 -2.26
N ARG A 2 28.28 -38.13 -3.25
CA ARG A 2 28.71 -36.72 -3.45
C ARG A 2 27.57 -35.71 -3.74
N ASN A 3 26.40 -36.14 -4.19
CA ASN A 3 25.28 -35.24 -4.51
C ASN A 3 24.40 -34.92 -3.27
N ASN A 4 24.28 -35.85 -2.31
CA ASN A 4 23.45 -35.66 -1.11
C ASN A 4 24.06 -34.62 -0.15
N TYR A 5 25.40 -34.53 -0.08
CA TYR A 5 26.07 -33.51 0.73
C TYR A 5 25.87 -32.08 0.19
N LYS A 6 25.74 -31.90 -1.13
CA LYS A 6 25.43 -30.59 -1.71
C LYS A 6 24.04 -30.09 -1.28
N TRP A 7 23.04 -30.98 -1.29
CA TRP A 7 21.69 -30.67 -0.83
C TRP A 7 21.67 -30.44 0.69
N LEU A 8 22.43 -31.19 1.46
CA LEU A 8 22.57 -30.96 2.90
C LEU A 8 23.14 -29.55 3.19
N ILE A 9 24.22 -29.17 2.49
CA ILE A 9 24.82 -27.83 2.65
C ILE A 9 23.81 -26.77 2.29
N LEU A 10 23.05 -26.94 1.19
CA LEU A 10 21.98 -25.99 0.80
C LEU A 10 20.95 -25.86 1.93
N VAL A 11 20.46 -26.98 2.47
CA VAL A 11 19.47 -27.00 3.56
C VAL A 11 20.00 -26.27 4.79
N LEU A 12 21.27 -26.54 5.18
CA LEU A 12 21.90 -25.89 6.34
C LEU A 12 22.11 -24.40 6.13
N VAL A 13 22.52 -23.97 4.93
CA VAL A 13 22.67 -22.55 4.59
C VAL A 13 21.31 -21.83 4.64
N VAL A 14 20.28 -22.43 4.03
CA VAL A 14 18.91 -21.89 4.09
C VAL A 14 18.45 -21.78 5.54
N TRP A 15 18.70 -22.81 6.35
CA TRP A 15 18.29 -22.82 7.75
C TRP A 15 19.03 -21.77 8.60
N ALA A 16 20.33 -21.59 8.36
CA ALA A 16 21.10 -20.52 9.02
C ALA A 16 20.55 -19.13 8.67
N LEU A 17 20.21 -18.88 7.40
CA LEU A 17 19.58 -17.64 6.95
C LEU A 17 18.20 -17.44 7.56
N VAL A 18 17.40 -18.50 7.66
CA VAL A 18 16.07 -18.46 8.28
C VAL A 18 16.18 -18.13 9.77
N ILE A 19 17.08 -18.79 10.49
CA ILE A 19 17.31 -18.50 11.93
C ILE A 19 17.71 -17.03 12.09
N TRP A 20 18.65 -16.55 11.25
CA TRP A 20 19.06 -15.14 11.28
C TRP A 20 17.88 -14.20 11.04
N ALA A 21 17.01 -14.47 10.06
CA ALA A 21 15.85 -13.64 9.74
C ALA A 21 14.79 -13.62 10.86
N VAL A 22 14.64 -14.75 11.59
CA VAL A 22 13.63 -14.90 12.64
C VAL A 22 14.05 -14.23 13.95
N LEU A 23 15.34 -14.02 14.20
CA LEU A 23 15.83 -13.39 15.44
C LEU A 23 15.08 -12.07 15.74
N PRO A 24 14.67 -11.85 17.01
CA PRO A 24 13.89 -10.68 17.39
C PRO A 24 14.66 -9.35 17.22
N ASN A 25 15.97 -9.35 17.38
CA ASN A 25 16.85 -8.18 17.27
C ASN A 25 17.58 -8.13 15.92
N ASN A 26 16.91 -8.53 14.84
CA ASN A 26 17.52 -8.50 13.51
C ASN A 26 17.72 -7.04 13.07
N PRO A 27 18.96 -6.63 12.72
CA PRO A 27 19.25 -5.27 12.28
C PRO A 27 18.62 -4.91 10.92
N GLY A 28 18.01 -5.87 10.23
CA GLY A 28 17.51 -5.68 8.86
C GLY A 28 18.58 -5.91 7.79
N ILE A 29 18.21 -5.68 6.55
CA ILE A 29 19.12 -5.77 5.40
C ILE A 29 19.52 -4.36 5.02
N HIS A 30 20.81 -4.05 5.09
CA HIS A 30 21.41 -2.78 4.67
C HIS A 30 22.42 -3.10 3.55
N ILE A 31 22.03 -2.93 2.31
CA ILE A 31 22.88 -3.15 1.14
C ILE A 31 22.87 -1.90 0.28
N GLY A 32 23.89 -1.05 0.43
CA GLY A 32 23.96 0.23 -0.28
C GLY A 32 22.76 1.14 0.05
N ASN A 33 22.03 1.58 -0.95
CA ASN A 33 20.82 2.41 -0.78
C ASN A 33 19.54 1.60 -0.44
N PHE A 34 19.66 0.27 -0.30
CA PHE A 34 18.52 -0.58 0.03
C PHE A 34 18.52 -0.89 1.52
N GLU A 35 17.62 -0.21 2.25
CA GLU A 35 17.38 -0.46 3.67
C GLU A 35 16.02 -1.14 3.85
N ARG A 36 16.02 -2.28 4.53
CA ARG A 36 14.79 -3.01 4.84
C ARG A 36 14.79 -3.51 6.28
N THR A 37 13.83 -3.02 7.05
CA THR A 37 13.57 -3.52 8.40
C THR A 37 12.80 -4.84 8.33
N MET A 38 13.26 -5.86 9.07
CA MET A 38 12.60 -7.17 9.14
C MET A 38 11.57 -7.19 10.29
N LYS A 39 10.52 -6.35 10.17
CA LYS A 39 9.41 -6.34 11.13
C LYS A 39 8.19 -7.01 10.50
N THR A 40 7.45 -7.78 11.29
CA THR A 40 6.13 -8.30 10.88
C THR A 40 5.12 -7.16 10.88
N GLN A 41 4.45 -6.95 9.76
CA GLN A 41 3.33 -6.02 9.67
C GLN A 41 2.06 -6.74 10.10
N LEU A 42 1.37 -6.20 11.11
CA LEU A 42 0.10 -6.74 11.58
C LEU A 42 -1.05 -5.97 10.92
N GLY A 43 -2.05 -6.70 10.46
CA GLY A 43 -3.26 -6.11 9.90
C GLY A 43 -4.10 -5.37 10.94
N LEU A 44 -5.04 -4.62 10.46
CA LEU A 44 -5.95 -3.81 11.25
C LEU A 44 -6.76 -4.65 12.25
N ASP A 45 -7.15 -5.85 11.86
CA ASP A 45 -7.87 -6.84 12.67
C ASP A 45 -7.08 -7.37 13.88
N LEU A 46 -5.74 -7.27 13.82
CA LEU A 46 -4.85 -7.72 14.89
C LEU A 46 -4.33 -6.57 15.76
N ARG A 47 -4.15 -5.38 15.20
CA ARG A 47 -3.65 -4.20 15.91
C ARG A 47 -4.76 -3.32 16.46
N GLY A 48 -5.95 -3.46 15.90
CA GLY A 48 -7.02 -2.48 16.05
C GLY A 48 -6.72 -1.22 15.24
N GLY A 49 -7.69 -0.34 15.16
CA GLY A 49 -7.58 0.91 14.42
C GLY A 49 -8.84 1.21 13.62
N MET A 50 -8.70 1.95 12.52
CA MET A 50 -9.82 2.33 11.67
C MET A 50 -9.59 1.97 10.21
N ARG A 51 -10.64 1.48 9.56
CA ARG A 51 -10.73 1.27 8.12
C ARG A 51 -11.67 2.30 7.54
N VAL A 52 -11.27 2.95 6.45
CA VAL A 52 -12.07 3.96 5.77
C VAL A 52 -12.14 3.62 4.29
N ILE A 53 -13.35 3.64 3.74
CA ILE A 53 -13.57 3.52 2.30
C ILE A 53 -13.88 4.91 1.76
N LEU A 54 -12.99 5.38 0.89
CA LEU A 54 -13.10 6.61 0.14
C LEU A 54 -13.60 6.29 -1.26
N GLU A 55 -14.62 6.99 -1.73
CA GLU A 55 -15.14 6.86 -3.09
C GLU A 55 -14.92 8.16 -3.85
N ALA A 56 -14.54 8.04 -5.13
CA ALA A 56 -14.38 9.20 -6.00
C ALA A 56 -15.70 9.96 -6.12
N ASP A 57 -15.68 11.25 -5.83
CA ASP A 57 -16.84 12.15 -5.94
C ASP A 57 -16.92 12.65 -7.37
N LEU A 58 -17.63 11.91 -8.22
CA LEU A 58 -17.75 12.16 -9.64
C LEU A 58 -19.09 12.79 -9.99
N ALA A 59 -19.08 13.78 -10.86
CA ALA A 59 -20.31 14.28 -11.48
C ALA A 59 -20.94 13.19 -12.37
N SER A 60 -22.27 13.24 -12.53
CA SER A 60 -23.00 12.25 -13.32
C SER A 60 -22.40 12.08 -14.74
N GLY A 61 -21.94 10.87 -15.06
CA GLY A 61 -21.36 10.53 -16.36
C GLY A 61 -19.85 10.64 -16.46
N GLN A 62 -19.14 11.06 -15.40
CA GLN A 62 -17.69 11.02 -15.36
C GLN A 62 -17.19 9.64 -14.86
N THR A 63 -16.05 9.21 -15.37
CA THR A 63 -15.34 8.00 -14.92
C THR A 63 -13.94 8.40 -14.49
N VAL A 64 -13.45 7.79 -13.41
CA VAL A 64 -12.06 7.93 -12.98
C VAL A 64 -11.23 6.78 -13.55
N THR A 65 -10.03 7.07 -13.96
CA THR A 65 -9.09 6.05 -14.43
C THR A 65 -8.40 5.36 -13.25
N SER A 66 -7.95 4.11 -13.45
CA SER A 66 -7.17 3.39 -12.42
C SER A 66 -5.89 4.15 -12.05
N GLN A 67 -5.28 4.87 -13.03
CA GLN A 67 -4.08 5.67 -12.79
C GLN A 67 -4.35 6.85 -11.83
N GLU A 68 -5.46 7.57 -12.03
CA GLU A 68 -5.85 8.68 -11.15
C GLU A 68 -6.13 8.20 -9.72
N LEU A 69 -6.76 7.02 -9.57
CA LEU A 69 -6.96 6.42 -8.23
C LEU A 69 -5.64 6.01 -7.57
N ASP A 70 -4.72 5.43 -8.32
CA ASP A 70 -3.40 5.04 -7.81
C ASP A 70 -2.57 6.27 -7.40
N ASP A 71 -2.65 7.36 -8.17
CA ASP A 71 -1.97 8.61 -7.83
C ASP A 71 -2.62 9.29 -6.62
N ALA A 72 -3.95 9.26 -6.52
CA ALA A 72 -4.66 9.70 -5.32
C ALA A 72 -4.25 8.90 -4.08
N ALA A 73 -4.15 7.57 -4.19
CA ALA A 73 -3.70 6.71 -3.09
C ALA A 73 -2.26 7.03 -2.63
N LYS A 74 -1.34 7.32 -3.58
CA LYS A 74 0.03 7.75 -3.27
C LYS A 74 0.07 9.11 -2.54
N ILE A 75 -0.74 10.07 -3.00
CA ILE A 75 -0.84 11.39 -2.36
C ILE A 75 -1.39 11.25 -0.94
N LEU A 76 -2.46 10.46 -0.74
CA LEU A 76 -3.02 10.18 0.57
C LEU A 76 -2.01 9.55 1.52
N LEU A 77 -1.22 8.58 1.03
CA LEU A 77 -0.15 7.94 1.80
C LEU A 77 0.94 8.95 2.18
N ALA A 78 1.36 9.79 1.24
CA ALA A 78 2.37 10.82 1.50
C ALA A 78 1.88 11.86 2.51
N ARG A 79 0.64 12.31 2.41
CA ARG A 79 0.00 13.22 3.37
C ARG A 79 -0.11 12.60 4.75
N SER A 80 -0.56 11.33 4.85
CA SER A 80 -0.66 10.60 6.13
C SER A 80 0.70 10.49 6.83
N ASN A 81 1.75 10.12 6.09
CA ASN A 81 3.10 10.02 6.64
C ASN A 81 3.62 11.39 7.13
N ALA A 82 3.32 12.47 6.39
CA ALA A 82 3.73 13.82 6.78
C ALA A 82 2.98 14.36 8.01
N LEU A 83 1.75 13.90 8.23
CA LEU A 83 0.97 14.18 9.45
C LEU A 83 1.40 13.31 10.65
N GLY A 84 2.45 12.49 10.49
CA GLY A 84 2.98 11.63 11.55
C GLY A 84 2.19 10.34 11.76
N VAL A 85 1.24 10.03 10.89
CA VAL A 85 0.49 8.77 10.92
C VAL A 85 1.31 7.71 10.19
N SER A 86 2.02 6.89 10.95
CA SER A 86 2.86 5.82 10.40
C SER A 86 2.06 4.52 10.18
N GLU A 87 2.54 3.69 9.26
CA GLU A 87 2.00 2.36 8.96
C GLU A 87 0.59 2.35 8.33
N VAL A 88 0.15 3.49 7.75
CA VAL A 88 -1.11 3.57 6.99
C VAL A 88 -0.93 2.90 5.64
N THR A 89 -1.96 2.22 5.18
CA THR A 89 -2.01 1.66 3.82
C THR A 89 -3.20 2.22 3.06
N PHE A 90 -2.97 2.59 1.79
CA PHE A 90 -4.03 2.95 0.86
C PHE A 90 -3.98 2.01 -0.34
N GLN A 91 -5.11 1.40 -0.66
CA GLN A 91 -5.23 0.48 -1.79
C GLN A 91 -6.45 0.85 -2.62
N THR A 92 -6.29 0.86 -3.93
CA THR A 92 -7.40 1.04 -4.86
C THR A 92 -8.30 -0.20 -4.84
N SER A 93 -9.61 0.01 -4.92
CA SER A 93 -10.62 -1.04 -4.85
C SER A 93 -11.70 -0.80 -5.90
N GLY A 94 -11.88 -1.74 -6.81
CA GLY A 94 -12.78 -1.57 -7.95
C GLY A 94 -12.35 -0.41 -8.85
N ASN A 95 -13.35 0.28 -9.42
CA ASN A 95 -13.09 1.32 -10.42
C ASN A 95 -13.11 2.75 -9.87
N ASN A 96 -13.55 2.97 -8.61
CA ASN A 96 -13.78 4.31 -8.08
C ASN A 96 -13.56 4.45 -6.57
N ARG A 97 -12.92 3.45 -5.90
CA ARG A 97 -12.74 3.46 -4.46
C ARG A 97 -11.28 3.31 -4.05
N ILE A 98 -10.97 3.89 -2.90
CA ILE A 98 -9.70 3.72 -2.19
C ILE A 98 -10.02 3.26 -0.77
N VAL A 99 -9.42 2.16 -0.33
CA VAL A 99 -9.50 1.66 1.03
C VAL A 99 -8.28 2.15 1.80
N GLY A 100 -8.50 2.91 2.84
CA GLY A 100 -7.48 3.37 3.80
C GLY A 100 -7.55 2.54 5.08
N GLU A 101 -6.43 2.00 5.52
CA GLU A 101 -6.32 1.31 6.80
C GLU A 101 -5.34 2.07 7.71
N PHE A 102 -5.79 2.38 8.92
CA PHE A 102 -5.09 3.19 9.93
C PHE A 102 -4.86 2.35 11.20
N PRO A 103 -3.84 1.49 11.23
CA PRO A 103 -3.59 0.65 12.40
C PRO A 103 -3.20 1.48 13.63
N GLY A 104 -3.81 1.13 14.78
CA GLY A 104 -3.51 1.77 16.06
C GLY A 104 -4.16 3.13 16.31
N LEU A 105 -4.89 3.69 15.35
CA LEU A 105 -5.65 4.93 15.51
C LEU A 105 -7.11 4.63 15.86
N THR A 106 -7.60 5.26 16.93
CA THR A 106 -9.00 5.11 17.39
C THR A 106 -9.87 6.28 16.97
N ASP A 107 -9.28 7.47 16.79
CA ASP A 107 -9.97 8.66 16.28
C ASP A 107 -9.20 9.19 15.07
N THR A 108 -9.76 8.99 13.90
CA THR A 108 -9.19 9.41 12.63
C THR A 108 -9.99 10.54 11.99
N THR A 109 -11.01 11.08 12.65
CA THR A 109 -11.93 12.05 12.05
C THR A 109 -11.19 13.28 11.54
N SER A 110 -10.28 13.84 12.33
CA SER A 110 -9.45 14.98 11.94
C SER A 110 -8.51 14.62 10.78
N VAL A 111 -7.82 13.48 10.89
CA VAL A 111 -6.89 13.00 9.86
C VAL A 111 -7.62 12.76 8.53
N ILE A 112 -8.77 12.08 8.56
CA ILE A 112 -9.57 11.81 7.36
C ILE A 112 -10.08 13.12 6.73
N ASN A 113 -10.50 14.08 7.54
CA ASN A 113 -10.94 15.38 7.03
C ASN A 113 -9.81 16.10 6.32
N SER A 114 -8.60 16.14 6.89
CA SER A 114 -7.42 16.72 6.24
C SER A 114 -6.98 15.96 4.99
N LEU A 115 -7.13 14.64 4.98
CA LEU A 115 -6.73 13.82 3.83
C LEU A 115 -7.68 13.95 2.64
N LYS A 116 -8.99 14.09 2.87
CA LYS A 116 -10.00 14.20 1.80
C LYS A 116 -10.02 15.57 1.13
N GLU A 117 -9.43 16.61 1.75
CA GLU A 117 -9.31 17.92 1.11
C GLU A 117 -8.56 17.77 -0.22
N VAL A 118 -9.12 18.34 -1.27
CA VAL A 118 -8.53 18.25 -2.61
C VAL A 118 -7.14 18.87 -2.61
N GLY A 119 -6.96 19.94 -1.82
CA GLY A 119 -5.69 20.66 -1.72
C GLY A 119 -5.41 21.49 -2.96
N GLN A 120 -6.44 21.94 -3.65
CA GLN A 120 -6.32 22.73 -4.86
C GLN A 120 -5.97 24.17 -4.51
N LEU A 121 -4.68 24.49 -4.58
CA LEU A 121 -4.18 25.85 -4.38
C LEU A 121 -4.34 26.68 -5.65
N ALA A 122 -4.76 27.93 -5.45
CA ALA A 122 -4.76 28.98 -6.47
C ALA A 122 -4.19 30.28 -5.93
N PHE A 123 -3.38 30.95 -6.72
CA PHE A 123 -3.00 32.35 -6.55
C PHE A 123 -3.97 33.20 -7.38
N VAL A 124 -4.79 34.00 -6.71
CA VAL A 124 -5.92 34.69 -7.32
C VAL A 124 -5.74 36.19 -7.18
N PRO A 125 -5.50 36.91 -8.29
CA PRO A 125 -5.50 38.37 -8.29
C PRO A 125 -6.90 38.91 -7.93
N THR A 126 -6.97 39.73 -6.90
CA THR A 126 -8.23 40.39 -6.49
C THR A 126 -8.19 41.92 -6.70
N GLY A 127 -7.05 42.44 -7.22
CA GLY A 127 -6.85 43.86 -7.47
C GLY A 127 -6.89 44.69 -6.20
N THR A 128 -7.85 45.60 -6.11
CA THR A 128 -8.03 46.46 -4.92
C THR A 128 -8.97 45.88 -3.86
N GLU A 129 -9.58 44.71 -4.13
CA GLU A 129 -10.55 44.09 -3.24
C GLU A 129 -9.86 43.16 -2.22
N TYR A 130 -9.98 43.46 -0.93
CA TYR A 130 -9.51 42.60 0.14
C TYR A 130 -10.50 41.49 0.44
N LEU A 131 -10.07 40.26 0.40
CA LEU A 131 -10.89 39.11 0.78
C LEU A 131 -10.47 38.62 2.17
N ALA A 132 -11.38 38.58 3.11
CA ALA A 132 -11.08 38.09 4.45
C ALA A 132 -10.77 36.57 4.43
N PRO A 133 -9.81 36.09 5.26
CA PRO A 133 -9.56 34.64 5.43
C PRO A 133 -10.88 33.91 5.80
N GLY A 134 -11.14 32.77 5.14
CA GLY A 134 -12.37 32.00 5.29
C GLY A 134 -13.47 32.33 4.28
N THR A 135 -13.33 33.40 3.49
CA THR A 135 -14.31 33.74 2.42
C THR A 135 -14.31 32.64 1.36
N VAL A 136 -15.49 32.19 0.94
CA VAL A 136 -15.67 31.22 -0.14
C VAL A 136 -15.75 31.97 -1.47
N VAL A 137 -14.90 31.56 -2.42
CA VAL A 137 -14.81 32.16 -3.76
C VAL A 137 -14.82 31.06 -4.81
N ASN A 138 -15.31 31.35 -6.00
CA ASN A 138 -15.16 30.45 -7.14
C ASN A 138 -13.86 30.78 -7.87
N VAL A 139 -13.05 29.75 -8.20
CA VAL A 139 -11.80 29.93 -8.92
C VAL A 139 -11.91 29.33 -10.31
N ASP A 140 -11.62 30.15 -11.34
CA ASP A 140 -11.56 29.75 -12.74
C ASP A 140 -10.09 29.44 -13.12
N TYR A 141 -9.83 28.20 -13.51
CA TYR A 141 -8.50 27.69 -13.90
C TYR A 141 -8.31 27.67 -15.43
N SER A 142 -9.23 28.22 -16.22
CA SER A 142 -9.20 28.13 -17.68
C SER A 142 -7.91 28.67 -18.30
N ASP A 143 -7.36 29.74 -17.78
CA ASP A 143 -6.12 30.36 -18.28
C ASP A 143 -4.89 29.51 -18.00
N ILE A 144 -4.87 28.76 -16.87
CA ILE A 144 -3.78 27.83 -16.52
C ILE A 144 -3.83 26.60 -17.41
N THR A 145 -5.03 26.03 -17.59
CA THR A 145 -5.21 24.85 -18.47
C THR A 145 -4.88 25.17 -19.93
N ALA A 146 -5.23 26.36 -20.41
CA ALA A 146 -4.88 26.81 -21.74
C ALA A 146 -3.35 26.98 -21.90
N ARG A 147 -2.63 27.52 -20.90
CA ARG A 147 -1.16 27.63 -20.91
C ARG A 147 -0.50 26.26 -20.87
N ALA A 148 -0.97 25.35 -20.03
CA ALA A 148 -0.45 23.98 -19.95
C ALA A 148 -0.64 23.22 -21.26
N ALA A 149 -1.82 23.35 -21.91
CA ALA A 149 -2.10 22.76 -23.21
C ALA A 149 -1.18 23.33 -24.32
N ALA A 150 -0.94 24.65 -24.31
CA ALA A 150 -0.05 25.31 -25.24
C ALA A 150 1.42 24.85 -25.07
N ALA A 151 1.89 24.70 -23.82
CA ALA A 151 3.22 24.19 -23.50
C ALA A 151 3.39 22.73 -23.95
N ALA A 152 2.38 21.87 -23.71
CA ALA A 152 2.37 20.49 -24.18
C ALA A 152 2.39 20.38 -25.72
N ALA A 153 1.64 21.25 -26.42
CA ALA A 153 1.63 21.32 -27.87
C ALA A 153 2.99 21.80 -28.44
N ALA A 154 3.66 22.75 -27.76
CA ALA A 154 4.99 23.22 -28.13
C ALA A 154 6.06 22.13 -28.02
N THR A 155 5.93 21.24 -27.02
CA THR A 155 6.85 20.11 -26.82
C THR A 155 6.63 18.98 -27.84
N GLN A 156 5.40 18.83 -28.38
CA GLN A 156 5.08 17.88 -29.47
C GLN A 156 5.31 18.44 -30.86
N GLY A 157 5.47 19.76 -31.02
CA GLY A 157 5.60 20.46 -32.30
C GLY A 157 7.00 20.45 -32.97
N ALA A 158 7.94 19.65 -32.46
CA ALA A 158 9.27 19.50 -33.07
C ALA A 158 9.33 18.48 -34.25
N THR A 159 8.20 17.88 -34.62
CA THR A 159 8.13 16.98 -35.80
C THR A 159 6.74 17.03 -36.41
N ALA A 160 6.42 18.04 -37.21
CA ALA A 160 5.57 17.95 -38.41
C ALA A 160 5.26 19.35 -38.98
N THR A 161 5.73 19.58 -40.19
CA THR A 161 5.49 20.74 -41.01
C THR A 161 4.10 20.66 -41.64
N GLU A 162 3.41 21.82 -41.74
CA GLU A 162 2.36 22.25 -42.69
C GLU A 162 1.03 21.51 -42.78
N ALA A 163 -0.03 22.18 -42.42
CA ALA A 163 -1.11 22.52 -43.39
C ALA A 163 -2.12 23.52 -42.75
N ALA A 164 -2.45 24.48 -43.58
CA ALA A 164 -3.14 25.73 -43.31
C ALA A 164 -4.65 25.64 -43.12
N THR A 165 -5.19 26.73 -42.49
CA THR A 165 -6.40 27.49 -42.88
C THR A 165 -7.76 26.88 -42.55
N ALA A 166 -8.48 27.48 -41.60
CA ALA A 166 -9.74 28.20 -41.79
C ALA A 166 -10.45 28.51 -40.44
N ALA A 167 -10.67 29.79 -40.18
CA ALA A 167 -11.67 30.27 -39.25
C ALA A 167 -13.08 30.10 -39.82
N PRO A 168 -14.11 30.02 -38.97
CA PRO A 168 -15.21 30.96 -39.12
C PRO A 168 -15.64 31.62 -37.80
N THR A 169 -15.82 32.91 -37.90
CA THR A 169 -16.57 33.84 -37.11
C THR A 169 -18.04 33.42 -37.06
N ALA A 170 -18.63 33.40 -35.88
CA ALA A 170 -20.09 33.52 -35.74
C ALA A 170 -20.42 34.35 -34.50
N THR A 171 -20.84 35.53 -34.75
CA THR A 171 -21.55 36.47 -33.91
C THR A 171 -23.00 36.02 -33.82
N GLU A 172 -23.57 35.89 -32.64
CA GLU A 172 -25.00 35.99 -32.47
C GLU A 172 -25.38 36.67 -31.14
N THR A 173 -26.05 37.76 -31.33
CA THR A 173 -26.74 38.62 -30.43
C THR A 173 -28.04 37.97 -30.00
N ALA A 174 -28.34 37.88 -28.71
CA ALA A 174 -29.69 37.56 -28.23
C ALA A 174 -30.13 38.54 -27.16
N THR A 175 -31.22 39.12 -27.46
CA THR A 175 -32.04 40.17 -26.86
C THR A 175 -32.59 39.77 -25.49
N ALA A 176 -32.52 40.70 -24.55
CA ALA A 176 -33.17 40.63 -23.25
C ALA A 176 -34.68 40.92 -23.35
N THR A 177 -35.49 40.24 -22.57
CA THR A 177 -36.83 40.65 -22.17
C THR A 177 -37.04 40.38 -20.68
N PRO A 178 -37.55 41.36 -19.90
CA PRO A 178 -37.65 41.25 -18.46
C PRO A 178 -39.03 40.71 -18.03
N ALA A 179 -39.07 39.88 -17.02
CA ALA A 179 -40.30 39.61 -16.25
C ALA A 179 -40.01 39.41 -14.75
N ALA A 180 -40.42 40.35 -14.01
CA ALA A 180 -41.09 40.38 -12.68
C ALA A 180 -40.73 39.36 -11.59
N ASP A 181 -40.20 39.94 -10.52
CA ASP A 181 -40.62 39.84 -9.11
C ASP A 181 -40.90 38.43 -8.54
N ALA A 182 -39.88 37.93 -7.81
CA ALA A 182 -40.10 37.03 -6.69
C ALA A 182 -39.01 37.30 -5.65
N THR A 183 -39.40 37.71 -4.48
CA THR A 183 -38.58 37.91 -3.29
C THR A 183 -37.78 36.65 -2.98
N ALA A 184 -36.53 36.57 -3.46
CA ALA A 184 -35.60 35.50 -3.14
C ALA A 184 -34.67 36.00 -2.04
N THR A 185 -34.66 35.30 -0.93
CA THR A 185 -33.63 35.34 0.11
C THR A 185 -32.28 35.32 -0.56
N ALA A 186 -31.50 36.38 -0.43
CA ALA A 186 -30.18 36.52 -1.06
C ALA A 186 -29.25 35.42 -0.57
N THR A 187 -29.07 34.38 -1.36
CA THR A 187 -27.91 33.53 -1.30
C THR A 187 -26.70 34.42 -1.65
N PRO A 188 -25.62 34.46 -0.87
CA PRO A 188 -24.46 35.29 -1.21
C PRO A 188 -23.95 34.87 -2.59
N GLU A 189 -23.93 35.81 -3.53
CA GLU A 189 -23.41 35.59 -4.88
C GLU A 189 -21.90 35.30 -4.78
N VAL A 190 -21.51 34.06 -4.97
CA VAL A 190 -20.10 33.65 -4.90
C VAL A 190 -19.38 34.19 -6.16
N LYS A 191 -18.56 35.23 -5.97
CA LYS A 191 -17.79 35.84 -7.06
C LYS A 191 -16.78 34.83 -7.62
N THR A 192 -16.64 34.81 -8.95
CA THR A 192 -15.67 33.99 -9.65
C THR A 192 -14.45 34.83 -10.01
N TYR A 193 -13.27 34.35 -9.64
CA TYR A 193 -11.97 34.96 -9.92
C TYR A 193 -11.10 34.03 -10.77
N LYS A 194 -10.26 34.60 -11.64
CA LYS A 194 -9.32 33.84 -12.46
C LYS A 194 -8.05 33.53 -11.68
N ALA A 195 -7.61 32.28 -11.71
CA ALA A 195 -6.36 31.88 -11.10
C ALA A 195 -5.16 32.31 -11.99
N LEU A 196 -4.16 32.93 -11.35
CA LEU A 196 -2.88 33.26 -11.99
C LEU A 196 -1.99 32.01 -12.10
N LEU A 197 -1.84 31.29 -11.01
CA LEU A 197 -1.06 30.04 -10.86
C LEU A 197 -1.81 29.07 -9.94
N ASN A 198 -1.51 27.80 -10.07
CA ASN A 198 -2.03 26.75 -9.17
C ASN A 198 -0.89 26.12 -8.35
N GLY A 199 -1.21 25.13 -7.52
CA GLY A 199 -0.26 24.43 -6.66
C GLY A 199 0.88 23.70 -7.39
N THR A 200 0.72 23.35 -8.67
CA THR A 200 1.78 22.71 -9.45
C THR A 200 2.98 23.63 -9.71
N ALA A 201 2.79 24.95 -9.55
CA ALA A 201 3.85 25.94 -9.64
C ALA A 201 4.85 25.87 -8.49
N LEU A 202 4.58 25.14 -7.42
CA LEU A 202 5.42 25.09 -6.22
C LEU A 202 6.46 23.97 -6.34
N GLN A 203 7.75 24.33 -6.21
CA GLN A 203 8.87 23.40 -6.17
C GLN A 203 9.18 22.90 -4.75
N SER A 204 9.11 23.77 -3.76
CA SER A 204 9.33 23.41 -2.36
C SER A 204 8.47 24.22 -1.41
N VAL A 205 8.07 23.61 -0.29
CA VAL A 205 7.26 24.23 0.76
C VAL A 205 7.81 23.87 2.12
N GLN A 206 7.94 24.86 3.01
CA GLN A 206 8.49 24.68 4.37
C GLN A 206 7.71 25.51 5.38
N VAL A 207 7.54 25.00 6.59
CA VAL A 207 6.99 25.77 7.72
C VAL A 207 8.14 26.52 8.42
N GLY A 208 7.94 27.79 8.68
CA GLY A 208 8.86 28.62 9.44
C GLY A 208 8.18 29.27 10.65
N VAL A 209 8.98 29.77 11.56
CA VAL A 209 8.53 30.58 12.72
C VAL A 209 9.20 31.94 12.65
N SER A 210 8.40 33.00 12.71
CA SER A 210 8.91 34.38 12.68
C SER A 210 9.57 34.73 14.01
N GLN A 211 10.34 35.82 14.04
CA GLN A 211 10.95 36.30 15.28
C GLN A 211 9.93 36.67 16.37
N LEU A 212 8.71 36.91 16.02
CA LEU A 212 7.59 37.20 16.93
C LEU A 212 6.81 35.92 17.37
N GLY A 213 7.31 34.72 16.98
CA GLY A 213 6.69 33.44 17.32
C GLY A 213 5.50 33.04 16.46
N ALA A 214 5.15 33.76 15.40
CA ALA A 214 4.07 33.42 14.49
C ALA A 214 4.54 32.41 13.45
N TYR A 215 3.73 31.38 13.18
CA TYR A 215 4.00 30.40 12.13
C TYR A 215 3.68 30.98 10.75
N TYR A 216 4.49 30.61 9.76
CA TYR A 216 4.27 30.92 8.34
C TYR A 216 4.66 29.75 7.45
N VAL A 217 4.12 29.68 6.25
CA VAL A 217 4.49 28.69 5.23
C VAL A 217 5.26 29.40 4.13
N SER A 218 6.54 29.08 3.99
CA SER A 218 7.38 29.56 2.90
C SER A 218 7.31 28.60 1.71
N PHE A 219 7.33 29.16 0.50
CA PHE A 219 7.35 28.39 -0.71
C PHE A 219 8.35 28.93 -1.74
N VAL A 220 8.83 28.03 -2.59
CA VAL A 220 9.64 28.35 -3.76
C VAL A 220 8.93 27.82 -4.99
N MET A 221 8.78 28.68 -6.00
CA MET A 221 8.18 28.32 -7.28
C MET A 221 9.22 27.72 -8.23
N ASP A 222 8.75 26.95 -9.20
CA ASP A 222 9.58 26.54 -10.32
C ASP A 222 10.01 27.74 -11.20
N SER A 223 11.02 27.56 -12.05
CA SER A 223 11.61 28.65 -12.85
C SER A 223 10.65 29.33 -13.83
N GLU A 224 9.67 28.61 -14.36
CA GLU A 224 8.70 29.15 -15.34
C GLU A 224 7.60 29.91 -14.60
N SER A 225 7.01 29.28 -13.58
CA SER A 225 5.98 29.89 -12.74
C SER A 225 6.52 31.09 -11.97
N GLY A 226 7.78 31.03 -11.52
CA GLY A 226 8.46 32.16 -10.87
C GLY A 226 8.59 33.38 -11.77
N LYS A 227 8.81 33.21 -13.08
CA LYS A 227 8.80 34.32 -14.05
C LYS A 227 7.40 34.94 -14.19
N ILE A 228 6.37 34.10 -14.38
CA ILE A 228 4.98 34.56 -14.51
C ILE A 228 4.57 35.33 -13.25
N PHE A 229 4.95 34.81 -12.07
CA PHE A 229 4.69 35.45 -10.80
C PHE A 229 5.43 36.76 -10.61
N GLY A 230 6.72 36.78 -11.04
CA GLY A 230 7.56 37.97 -11.03
C GLY A 230 7.01 39.08 -11.95
N ASP A 231 6.65 38.74 -13.16
CA ASP A 231 6.07 39.69 -14.13
C ASP A 231 4.73 40.23 -13.63
N PHE A 232 3.90 39.37 -13.03
CA PHE A 232 2.63 39.79 -12.45
C PHE A 232 2.86 40.75 -11.28
N THR A 233 3.68 40.36 -10.27
CA THR A 233 3.90 41.17 -9.08
C THR A 233 4.61 42.49 -9.36
N THR A 234 5.40 42.59 -10.45
CA THR A 234 6.02 43.82 -10.91
C THR A 234 4.99 44.84 -11.40
N ASN A 235 3.95 44.38 -12.08
CA ASN A 235 2.91 45.23 -12.66
C ASN A 235 1.74 45.53 -11.72
N HIS A 236 1.61 44.81 -10.60
CA HIS A 236 0.47 44.89 -9.68
C HIS A 236 0.90 45.18 -8.22
N VAL A 237 1.89 46.07 -8.06
CA VAL A 237 2.33 46.50 -6.72
C VAL A 237 1.24 47.33 -6.06
N GLN A 238 0.99 47.09 -4.76
CA GLN A 238 -0.08 47.64 -3.91
C GLN A 238 -1.47 47.04 -4.19
N GLU A 239 -1.55 45.96 -4.97
CA GLU A 239 -2.76 45.19 -5.14
C GLU A 239 -2.78 43.95 -4.26
N TYR A 240 -3.99 43.39 -4.04
CA TYR A 240 -4.16 42.18 -3.25
C TYR A 240 -4.03 40.94 -4.13
N LEU A 241 -3.37 39.92 -3.59
CA LEU A 241 -3.24 38.60 -4.17
C LEU A 241 -3.77 37.56 -3.18
N ALA A 242 -5.00 37.09 -3.40
CA ALA A 242 -5.58 36.06 -2.53
C ALA A 242 -4.91 34.70 -2.79
N ILE A 243 -4.59 34.01 -1.71
CA ILE A 243 -4.17 32.61 -1.70
C ILE A 243 -5.39 31.78 -1.30
N VAL A 244 -5.88 30.99 -2.24
CA VAL A 244 -7.12 30.23 -2.12
C VAL A 244 -6.81 28.75 -2.14
N LEU A 245 -7.35 28.00 -1.16
CA LEU A 245 -7.25 26.54 -1.08
C LEU A 245 -8.67 25.98 -1.06
N ASP A 246 -8.98 25.09 -1.98
CA ASP A 246 -10.32 24.46 -2.10
C ASP A 246 -11.47 25.48 -2.08
N ASN A 247 -11.34 26.52 -2.91
CA ASN A 247 -12.30 27.63 -3.02
C ASN A 247 -12.45 28.50 -1.75
N LYS A 248 -11.58 28.33 -0.76
CA LYS A 248 -11.59 29.13 0.47
C LYS A 248 -10.34 29.98 0.58
N VAL A 249 -10.49 31.27 0.84
CA VAL A 249 -9.38 32.21 1.04
C VAL A 249 -8.63 31.84 2.33
N ILE A 250 -7.34 31.53 2.21
CA ILE A 250 -6.43 31.28 3.36
C ILE A 250 -5.78 32.59 3.82
N SER A 251 -5.30 33.38 2.85
CA SER A 251 -4.65 34.66 3.08
C SER A 251 -4.83 35.56 1.88
N CYS A 252 -4.85 36.87 2.10
CA CYS A 252 -4.99 37.87 1.04
C CYS A 252 -3.99 39.01 1.28
N PRO A 253 -2.68 38.76 1.11
CA PRO A 253 -1.66 39.76 1.28
C PRO A 253 -1.67 40.85 0.20
N VAL A 254 -1.12 42.02 0.53
CA VAL A 254 -0.79 43.08 -0.44
C VAL A 254 0.56 42.78 -1.04
N ILE A 255 0.72 42.98 -2.33
CA ILE A 255 1.99 42.93 -3.01
C ILE A 255 2.79 44.22 -2.69
N ASN A 256 3.68 44.13 -1.73
CA ASN A 256 4.49 45.30 -1.32
C ASN A 256 5.62 45.62 -2.28
N THR A 257 6.23 44.58 -2.85
CA THR A 257 7.37 44.69 -3.81
C THR A 257 7.27 43.59 -4.83
N ALA A 258 7.88 43.77 -6.00
CA ALA A 258 7.99 42.71 -7.03
C ALA A 258 8.76 41.49 -6.47
N ILE A 259 8.23 40.30 -6.69
CA ILE A 259 8.78 39.02 -6.24
C ILE A 259 9.38 38.29 -7.44
N THR A 260 10.59 38.67 -7.84
CA THR A 260 11.25 38.16 -9.05
C THR A 260 12.10 36.91 -8.81
N ASP A 261 12.31 36.53 -7.55
CA ASP A 261 13.10 35.36 -7.16
C ASP A 261 12.24 34.08 -6.98
N GLY A 262 10.93 34.18 -7.23
CA GLY A 262 10.00 33.06 -7.09
C GLY A 262 9.82 32.53 -5.66
N LYS A 263 10.20 33.32 -4.64
CA LYS A 263 10.07 32.94 -3.23
C LYS A 263 8.99 33.78 -2.57
N GLY A 264 8.08 33.10 -1.86
CA GLY A 264 7.01 33.76 -1.12
C GLY A 264 6.78 33.16 0.25
N GLN A 265 6.00 33.88 1.05
CA GLN A 265 5.57 33.43 2.37
C GLN A 265 4.06 33.63 2.49
N ILE A 266 3.39 32.59 2.99
CA ILE A 266 1.96 32.67 3.33
C ILE A 266 1.88 32.90 4.83
N GLU A 267 1.44 34.08 5.20
CA GLU A 267 1.19 34.45 6.58
C GLU A 267 -0.32 34.49 6.81
N GLY A 268 -0.77 33.86 7.87
CA GLY A 268 -2.17 33.87 8.28
C GLY A 268 -2.28 34.32 9.73
N GLY A 269 -3.26 35.18 10.05
CA GLY A 269 -3.37 35.84 11.35
C GLY A 269 -3.45 34.91 12.57
N ASN A 270 -3.68 33.59 12.39
CA ASN A 270 -3.85 32.62 13.47
C ASN A 270 -3.27 31.24 13.12
N PHE A 271 -2.15 31.15 12.37
CA PHE A 271 -1.52 29.88 12.15
C PHE A 271 -0.95 29.30 13.45
N THR A 272 -1.42 28.14 13.83
CA THR A 272 -0.80 27.26 14.84
C THR A 272 0.25 26.36 14.16
N ALA A 273 1.09 25.69 14.94
CA ALA A 273 2.02 24.70 14.40
C ALA A 273 1.29 23.64 13.55
N ASP A 274 0.13 23.19 14.03
CA ASP A 274 -0.64 22.13 13.36
C ASP A 274 -1.25 22.63 12.04
N THR A 275 -1.90 23.79 12.03
CA THR A 275 -2.54 24.33 10.81
C THR A 275 -1.50 24.76 9.76
N ALA A 276 -0.32 25.24 10.17
CA ALA A 276 0.76 25.54 9.24
C ALA A 276 1.36 24.27 8.62
N ASN A 277 1.54 23.21 9.42
CA ASN A 277 2.00 21.90 8.93
C ASN A 277 0.99 21.26 7.98
N GLU A 278 -0.29 21.28 8.32
CA GLU A 278 -1.37 20.78 7.47
C GLU A 278 -1.40 21.47 6.10
N LEU A 279 -1.34 22.81 6.11
CA LEU A 279 -1.25 23.59 4.88
C LEU A 279 0.00 23.23 4.07
N ALA A 280 1.16 23.16 4.72
CA ALA A 280 2.43 22.82 4.05
C ALA A 280 2.39 21.40 3.43
N VAL A 281 1.73 20.44 4.08
CA VAL A 281 1.51 19.09 3.55
C VAL A 281 0.63 19.12 2.31
N ASN A 282 -0.51 19.80 2.38
CA ASN A 282 -1.42 19.95 1.24
C ASN A 282 -0.74 20.62 0.03
N LEU A 283 0.06 21.66 0.29
CA LEU A 283 0.80 22.36 -0.77
C LEU A 283 1.97 21.54 -1.33
N ARG A 284 2.66 20.76 -0.51
CA ARG A 284 3.82 19.96 -0.91
C ARG A 284 3.46 18.76 -1.77
N TYR A 285 2.38 18.08 -1.44
CA TYR A 285 1.95 16.87 -2.13
C TYR A 285 0.91 17.11 -3.23
N GLY A 286 0.48 18.36 -3.39
CA GLY A 286 -0.39 18.80 -4.47
C GLY A 286 -1.86 18.42 -4.29
N ALA A 287 -2.65 18.77 -5.29
CA ALA A 287 -4.07 18.48 -5.33
C ALA A 287 -4.35 17.01 -5.62
N LEU A 288 -5.40 16.46 -5.03
CA LEU A 288 -5.93 15.17 -5.42
C LEU A 288 -6.48 15.24 -6.85
N PRO A 289 -6.18 14.25 -7.71
CA PRO A 289 -6.68 14.23 -9.10
C PRO A 289 -8.20 14.10 -9.18
N VAL A 290 -8.83 13.60 -8.10
CA VAL A 290 -10.28 13.45 -7.97
C VAL A 290 -10.71 13.74 -6.54
N GLY A 291 -11.85 14.42 -6.37
CA GLY A 291 -12.48 14.59 -5.05
C GLY A 291 -12.85 13.23 -4.44
N LEU A 292 -12.71 13.11 -3.13
CA LEU A 292 -12.98 11.87 -2.41
C LEU A 292 -14.03 12.11 -1.32
N LYS A 293 -15.02 11.23 -1.25
CA LYS A 293 -16.01 11.20 -0.16
C LYS A 293 -15.88 9.92 0.68
N VAL A 294 -16.07 10.03 1.98
CA VAL A 294 -16.12 8.88 2.89
C VAL A 294 -17.47 8.18 2.72
N VAL A 295 -17.42 6.90 2.30
CA VAL A 295 -18.62 6.07 2.15
C VAL A 295 -18.81 5.19 3.37
N GLU A 296 -17.71 4.70 3.95
CA GLU A 296 -17.73 3.78 5.08
C GLU A 296 -16.54 4.05 5.99
N SER A 297 -16.78 3.96 7.29
CA SER A 297 -15.74 4.07 8.32
C SER A 297 -16.03 3.06 9.42
N GLU A 298 -15.12 2.12 9.62
CA GLU A 298 -15.23 1.03 10.58
C GLU A 298 -14.07 1.09 11.58
N ALA A 299 -14.40 1.14 12.88
CA ALA A 299 -13.42 1.11 13.95
C ALA A 299 -13.28 -0.31 14.52
N ILE A 300 -12.05 -0.82 14.56
CA ILE A 300 -11.71 -2.14 15.11
C ILE A 300 -10.95 -1.95 16.42
N GLY A 301 -11.50 -2.48 17.51
CA GLY A 301 -10.91 -2.33 18.84
C GLY A 301 -9.59 -3.12 18.98
N ALA A 302 -8.53 -2.48 19.48
CA ALA A 302 -7.22 -3.08 19.70
C ALA A 302 -7.22 -4.28 20.66
N SER A 303 -8.10 -4.27 21.64
CA SER A 303 -8.23 -5.38 22.61
C SER A 303 -8.68 -6.70 21.99
N LEU A 304 -9.56 -6.63 20.97
CA LEU A 304 -10.02 -7.80 20.21
C LEU A 304 -8.89 -8.42 19.39
N GLY A 305 -8.03 -7.60 18.81
CA GLY A 305 -6.90 -8.06 18.01
C GLY A 305 -5.86 -8.81 18.83
N GLN A 306 -5.44 -8.28 19.98
CA GLN A 306 -4.46 -8.92 20.85
C GLN A 306 -4.94 -10.26 21.43
N ASP A 307 -6.20 -10.33 21.86
CA ASP A 307 -6.81 -11.57 22.33
C ASP A 307 -6.89 -12.62 21.21
N SER A 308 -7.23 -12.20 19.99
CA SER A 308 -7.27 -13.06 18.81
C SER A 308 -5.88 -13.60 18.42
N ILE A 309 -4.82 -12.79 18.51
CA ILE A 309 -3.43 -13.23 18.29
C ILE A 309 -3.07 -14.32 19.31
N ASN A 310 -3.28 -14.06 20.60
CA ASN A 310 -2.93 -14.99 21.67
C ASN A 310 -3.65 -16.33 21.49
N LYS A 311 -4.94 -16.31 21.23
CA LYS A 311 -5.75 -17.51 20.99
C LYS A 311 -5.29 -18.26 19.74
N SER A 312 -4.96 -17.54 18.64
CA SER A 312 -4.51 -18.15 17.37
C SER A 312 -3.13 -18.80 17.53
N VAL A 313 -2.21 -18.16 18.24
CA VAL A 313 -0.87 -18.72 18.51
C VAL A 313 -0.98 -19.99 19.36
N ILE A 314 -1.81 -19.98 20.41
CA ILE A 314 -2.04 -21.16 21.26
C ILE A 314 -2.69 -22.28 20.43
N ALA A 315 -3.75 -21.98 19.67
CA ALA A 315 -4.44 -22.97 18.84
C ALA A 315 -3.51 -23.55 17.75
N GLY A 316 -2.73 -22.71 17.08
CA GLY A 316 -1.73 -23.13 16.11
C GLY A 316 -0.64 -24.01 16.72
N GLY A 317 -0.14 -23.65 17.91
CA GLY A 317 0.84 -24.43 18.66
C GLY A 317 0.30 -25.81 19.07
N ILE A 318 -0.93 -25.87 19.57
CA ILE A 318 -1.59 -27.15 19.92
C ILE A 318 -1.82 -28.00 18.66
N GLY A 319 -2.27 -27.41 17.55
CA GLY A 319 -2.47 -28.10 16.28
C GLY A 319 -1.16 -28.66 15.74
N LEU A 320 -0.08 -27.86 15.74
CA LEU A 320 1.24 -28.30 15.33
C LEU A 320 1.75 -29.48 16.18
N LEU A 321 1.64 -29.37 17.50
CA LEU A 321 2.06 -30.42 18.43
C LEU A 321 1.27 -31.72 18.22
N MET A 322 -0.05 -31.62 18.02
CA MET A 322 -0.91 -32.77 17.73
C MET A 322 -0.49 -33.49 16.44
N VAL A 323 -0.21 -32.73 15.39
CA VAL A 323 0.26 -33.27 14.10
C VAL A 323 1.62 -33.96 14.28
N MET A 324 2.56 -33.36 14.99
CA MET A 324 3.88 -33.98 15.27
C MET A 324 3.74 -35.29 16.03
N ILE A 325 2.91 -35.34 17.09
CA ILE A 325 2.64 -36.58 17.82
C ILE A 325 2.07 -37.67 16.91
N LEU A 326 1.10 -37.31 16.08
CA LEU A 326 0.50 -38.27 15.12
C LEU A 326 1.52 -38.78 14.10
N MET A 327 2.40 -37.89 13.59
CA MET A 327 3.45 -38.28 12.64
C MET A 327 4.42 -39.27 13.26
N VAL A 328 4.91 -39.03 14.47
CA VAL A 328 5.76 -39.98 15.18
C VAL A 328 5.04 -41.28 15.49
N TYR A 329 3.79 -41.22 15.90
CA TYR A 329 2.98 -42.42 16.24
C TYR A 329 2.78 -43.34 15.03
N PHE A 330 2.40 -42.80 13.87
CA PHE A 330 2.08 -43.59 12.68
C PHE A 330 3.31 -43.95 11.84
N TYR A 331 4.31 -43.05 11.77
CA TYR A 331 5.45 -43.20 10.85
C TYR A 331 6.79 -43.38 11.57
N ARG A 332 6.82 -43.33 12.90
CA ARG A 332 8.03 -43.55 13.73
C ARG A 332 9.22 -42.71 13.27
N LEU A 333 10.32 -43.32 12.82
CA LEU A 333 11.54 -42.62 12.41
C LEU A 333 11.31 -41.67 11.21
N PRO A 334 10.65 -42.07 10.10
CA PRO A 334 10.25 -41.13 9.06
C PRO A 334 9.38 -39.97 9.59
N GLY A 335 8.50 -40.24 10.54
CA GLY A 335 7.66 -39.22 11.20
C GLY A 335 8.50 -38.19 11.93
N LEU A 336 9.48 -38.64 12.73
CA LEU A 336 10.41 -37.72 13.42
C LEU A 336 11.22 -36.85 12.46
N ILE A 337 11.61 -37.40 11.31
CA ILE A 337 12.29 -36.64 10.26
C ILE A 337 11.37 -35.63 9.61
N ALA A 338 10.12 -36.01 9.37
CA ALA A 338 9.12 -35.07 8.86
C ALA A 338 8.80 -33.96 9.84
N ASP A 339 8.79 -34.23 11.15
CA ASP A 339 8.62 -33.23 12.19
C ASP A 339 9.76 -32.22 12.20
N LEU A 340 11.00 -32.66 12.03
CA LEU A 340 12.14 -31.76 11.86
C LEU A 340 11.99 -30.87 10.62
N ALA A 341 11.53 -31.45 9.51
CA ALA A 341 11.25 -30.70 8.29
C ALA A 341 10.05 -29.73 8.49
N LEU A 342 9.07 -30.11 9.31
CA LEU A 342 7.91 -29.28 9.63
C LEU A 342 8.28 -28.06 10.50
N VAL A 343 9.18 -28.24 11.47
CA VAL A 343 9.75 -27.12 12.23
C VAL A 343 10.51 -26.17 11.30
N MET A 344 11.33 -26.74 10.41
CA MET A 344 12.04 -25.96 9.39
C MET A 344 11.07 -25.20 8.47
N TYR A 345 9.99 -25.86 8.04
CA TYR A 345 8.91 -25.26 7.26
C TYR A 345 8.29 -24.05 7.98
N THR A 346 7.89 -24.24 9.25
CA THR A 346 7.26 -23.19 10.06
C THR A 346 8.17 -21.97 10.21
N MET A 347 9.44 -22.18 10.53
CA MET A 347 10.44 -21.12 10.65
C MET A 347 10.70 -20.42 9.30
N THR A 348 10.79 -21.18 8.20
CA THR A 348 11.01 -20.63 6.86
C THR A 348 9.85 -19.78 6.40
N SER A 349 8.61 -20.24 6.60
CA SER A 349 7.41 -19.48 6.27
C SER A 349 7.33 -18.18 7.06
N PHE A 350 7.63 -18.23 8.37
CA PHE A 350 7.66 -17.03 9.20
C PHE A 350 8.77 -16.04 8.81
N ALA A 351 9.96 -16.55 8.43
CA ALA A 351 11.04 -15.72 7.91
C ALA A 351 10.63 -15.02 6.60
N LEU A 352 9.92 -15.73 5.70
CA LEU A 352 9.43 -15.15 4.46
C LEU A 352 8.38 -14.05 4.72
N PHE A 353 7.50 -14.20 5.71
CA PHE A 353 6.55 -13.13 6.07
C PHE A 353 7.24 -11.87 6.59
N LYS A 354 8.44 -11.99 7.18
CA LYS A 354 9.27 -10.83 7.57
C LYS A 354 10.04 -10.23 6.39
N ILE A 355 10.54 -11.07 5.48
CA ILE A 355 11.30 -10.64 4.30
C ILE A 355 10.37 -10.01 3.26
N ILE A 356 9.26 -10.65 2.95
CA ILE A 356 8.19 -10.11 2.11
C ILE A 356 7.26 -9.38 3.07
N PRO A 357 6.99 -8.05 2.93
CA PRO A 357 6.12 -7.33 3.86
C PRO A 357 4.67 -7.78 3.68
N VAL A 358 4.39 -8.99 4.14
CA VAL A 358 3.03 -9.53 4.15
C VAL A 358 2.32 -8.99 5.39
N THR A 359 1.22 -8.27 5.19
CA THR A 359 0.36 -7.86 6.29
C THR A 359 -0.34 -9.10 6.86
N LEU A 360 0.05 -9.48 8.09
CA LEU A 360 -0.55 -10.60 8.80
C LEU A 360 -1.90 -10.18 9.36
N THR A 361 -2.97 -10.73 8.79
CA THR A 361 -4.36 -10.61 9.28
C THR A 361 -4.76 -11.87 10.04
N LEU A 362 -5.86 -11.84 10.78
CA LEU A 362 -6.38 -13.03 11.46
C LEU A 362 -6.65 -14.19 10.48
N PRO A 363 -7.32 -13.99 9.33
CA PRO A 363 -7.39 -15.01 8.29
C PRO A 363 -6.03 -15.37 7.67
N GLY A 364 -5.08 -14.43 7.61
CA GLY A 364 -3.71 -14.73 7.20
C GLY A 364 -3.02 -15.74 8.14
N ILE A 365 -3.21 -15.60 9.46
CA ILE A 365 -2.75 -16.60 10.44
C ILE A 365 -3.48 -17.94 10.21
N ALA A 366 -4.79 -17.94 9.96
CA ALA A 366 -5.54 -19.15 9.64
C ALA A 366 -5.02 -19.83 8.36
N GLY A 367 -4.71 -19.07 7.30
CA GLY A 367 -4.07 -19.56 6.08
C GLY A 367 -2.71 -20.20 6.34
N PHE A 368 -1.91 -19.59 7.22
CA PHE A 368 -0.62 -20.16 7.63
C PHE A 368 -0.81 -21.48 8.40
N VAL A 369 -1.73 -21.53 9.36
CA VAL A 369 -2.02 -22.77 10.13
C VAL A 369 -2.56 -23.87 9.19
N LEU A 370 -3.44 -23.51 8.23
CA LEU A 370 -3.93 -24.45 7.23
C LEU A 370 -2.77 -25.00 6.36
N SER A 371 -1.83 -24.15 5.98
CA SER A 371 -0.68 -24.55 5.17
C SER A 371 0.27 -25.53 5.88
N ILE A 372 0.30 -25.53 7.23
CA ILE A 372 0.99 -26.57 8.03
C ILE A 372 0.38 -27.94 7.75
N GLY A 373 -0.96 -28.05 7.71
CA GLY A 373 -1.67 -29.29 7.35
C GLY A 373 -1.29 -29.78 5.95
N VAL A 374 -1.27 -28.87 4.98
CA VAL A 374 -0.89 -29.18 3.58
C VAL A 374 0.59 -29.64 3.50
N ALA A 375 1.46 -29.05 4.30
CA ALA A 375 2.88 -29.47 4.35
C ALA A 375 3.08 -30.87 4.87
N VAL A 376 2.27 -31.30 5.84
CA VAL A 376 2.31 -32.64 6.41
C VAL A 376 1.72 -33.67 5.43
N ASP A 377 0.63 -33.34 4.72
CA ASP A 377 -0.03 -34.23 3.76
C ASP A 377 0.94 -34.72 2.68
N ALA A 378 1.79 -33.87 2.15
CA ALA A 378 2.85 -34.25 1.21
C ALA A 378 3.78 -35.33 1.78
N ASN A 379 4.22 -35.19 3.05
CA ASN A 379 5.08 -36.19 3.71
C ASN A 379 4.34 -37.50 3.97
N ILE A 380 3.07 -37.43 4.39
CA ILE A 380 2.21 -38.62 4.57
C ILE A 380 2.11 -39.43 3.27
N LEU A 381 1.80 -38.77 2.17
CA LEU A 381 1.65 -39.44 0.87
C LEU A 381 2.97 -40.12 0.45
N ILE A 382 4.11 -39.46 0.64
CA ILE A 382 5.43 -40.06 0.35
C ILE A 382 5.66 -41.29 1.20
N PHE A 383 5.38 -41.22 2.51
CA PHE A 383 5.61 -42.34 3.43
C PHE A 383 4.68 -43.53 3.17
N GLU A 384 3.43 -43.28 2.81
CA GLU A 384 2.52 -44.36 2.42
C GLU A 384 2.99 -45.05 1.13
N ARG A 385 3.42 -44.30 0.11
CA ARG A 385 4.02 -44.89 -1.09
C ARG A 385 5.32 -45.66 -0.79
N MET A 386 6.13 -45.14 0.10
CA MET A 386 7.36 -45.85 0.56
C MET A 386 6.98 -47.18 1.28
N LYS A 387 5.95 -47.19 2.15
CA LYS A 387 5.48 -48.41 2.80
C LYS A 387 4.94 -49.44 1.80
N GLU A 388 4.17 -48.97 0.78
CA GLU A 388 3.71 -49.87 -0.30
C GLU A 388 4.87 -50.55 -1.00
N GLU A 389 5.95 -49.83 -1.36
CA GLU A 389 7.12 -50.39 -2.00
C GLU A 389 7.88 -51.34 -1.10
N MET A 390 7.94 -51.08 0.20
CA MET A 390 8.56 -51.99 1.17
C MET A 390 7.74 -53.29 1.33
N ARG A 391 6.40 -53.19 1.35
CA ARG A 391 5.52 -54.38 1.36
C ARG A 391 5.64 -55.22 0.07
N ALA A 392 5.99 -54.56 -1.04
CA ALA A 392 6.27 -55.24 -2.31
C ALA A 392 7.67 -55.91 -2.34
N GLY A 393 8.42 -55.91 -1.21
CA GLY A 393 9.70 -56.56 -1.08
C GLY A 393 10.90 -55.75 -1.57
N ARG A 394 10.74 -54.44 -1.81
CA ARG A 394 11.85 -53.58 -2.21
C ARG A 394 12.78 -53.25 -1.03
N VAL A 395 14.06 -53.11 -1.32
CA VAL A 395 15.03 -52.65 -0.31
C VAL A 395 14.70 -51.18 0.06
N LEU A 396 14.85 -50.81 1.32
CA LEU A 396 14.46 -49.50 1.88
C LEU A 396 14.93 -48.30 1.03
N ARG A 397 16.17 -48.31 0.55
CA ARG A 397 16.70 -47.24 -0.29
C ARG A 397 15.94 -47.09 -1.62
N GLN A 398 15.62 -48.21 -2.26
CA GLN A 398 14.78 -48.19 -3.47
C GLN A 398 13.34 -47.80 -3.19
N ALA A 399 12.79 -48.25 -2.05
CA ALA A 399 11.44 -47.89 -1.62
C ALA A 399 11.27 -46.39 -1.39
N ILE A 400 12.29 -45.69 -0.86
CA ILE A 400 12.28 -44.25 -0.70
C ILE A 400 12.26 -43.55 -2.07
N ASP A 401 13.18 -43.92 -2.99
CA ASP A 401 13.25 -43.25 -4.29
C ASP A 401 12.00 -43.51 -5.15
N LEU A 402 11.47 -44.73 -5.13
CA LEU A 402 10.25 -45.09 -5.84
C LEU A 402 9.01 -44.44 -5.19
N GLY A 403 8.89 -44.46 -3.86
CA GLY A 403 7.83 -43.81 -3.13
C GLY A 403 7.74 -42.32 -3.45
N TRP A 404 8.92 -41.66 -3.50
CA TRP A 404 9.02 -40.25 -3.90
C TRP A 404 8.54 -40.02 -5.33
N SER A 405 9.04 -40.77 -6.31
CA SER A 405 8.70 -40.61 -7.71
C SER A 405 7.22 -40.87 -7.99
N ARG A 406 6.57 -41.80 -7.25
CA ARG A 406 5.15 -42.11 -7.36
C ARG A 406 4.25 -41.11 -6.66
N ALA A 407 4.70 -40.53 -5.54
CA ALA A 407 3.93 -39.52 -4.82
C ALA A 407 3.96 -38.14 -5.52
N TRP A 408 5.08 -37.83 -6.21
CA TRP A 408 5.33 -36.52 -6.78
C TRP A 408 4.20 -35.96 -7.68
N PRO A 409 3.65 -36.72 -8.66
CA PRO A 409 2.57 -36.17 -9.51
C PRO A 409 1.36 -35.72 -8.69
N SER A 410 0.92 -36.52 -7.72
CA SER A 410 -0.24 -36.18 -6.88
C SER A 410 0.02 -34.95 -6.00
N ILE A 411 1.23 -34.86 -5.39
CA ILE A 411 1.65 -33.70 -4.57
C ILE A 411 1.68 -32.44 -5.43
N ARG A 412 2.28 -32.52 -6.61
CA ARG A 412 2.35 -31.39 -7.54
C ARG A 412 0.96 -30.91 -7.94
N ASP A 413 0.09 -31.83 -8.37
CA ASP A 413 -1.23 -31.48 -8.91
C ASP A 413 -2.14 -30.90 -7.83
N SER A 414 -2.12 -31.44 -6.61
CA SER A 414 -2.83 -30.89 -5.45
C SER A 414 -2.35 -29.48 -5.09
N ASN A 415 -1.02 -29.26 -5.03
CA ASN A 415 -0.46 -27.96 -4.68
C ASN A 415 -0.69 -26.91 -5.79
N ILE A 416 -0.64 -27.30 -7.07
CA ILE A 416 -1.00 -26.42 -8.19
C ILE A 416 -2.46 -25.99 -8.07
N SER A 417 -3.39 -26.90 -7.76
CA SER A 417 -4.81 -26.58 -7.55
C SER A 417 -4.98 -25.57 -6.42
N THR A 418 -4.26 -25.74 -5.29
CA THR A 418 -4.29 -24.80 -4.17
C THR A 418 -3.71 -23.43 -4.56
N LEU A 419 -2.62 -23.40 -5.33
CA LEU A 419 -2.03 -22.11 -5.80
C LEU A 419 -2.96 -21.39 -6.77
N ILE A 420 -3.68 -22.11 -7.64
CA ILE A 420 -4.71 -21.53 -8.52
C ILE A 420 -5.83 -20.91 -7.68
N THR A 421 -6.31 -21.62 -6.66
CA THR A 421 -7.31 -21.11 -5.72
C THR A 421 -6.82 -19.83 -5.02
N CYS A 422 -5.57 -19.82 -4.53
CA CYS A 422 -4.97 -18.64 -3.91
C CYS A 422 -4.89 -17.48 -4.89
N LEU A 423 -4.52 -17.72 -6.15
CA LEU A 423 -4.47 -16.70 -7.19
C LEU A 423 -5.85 -16.08 -7.45
N ILE A 424 -6.89 -16.91 -7.56
CA ILE A 424 -8.27 -16.45 -7.75
C ILE A 424 -8.72 -15.60 -6.55
N LEU A 425 -8.46 -16.06 -5.32
CA LEU A 425 -8.79 -15.32 -4.10
C LEU A 425 -8.01 -13.99 -4.00
N PHE A 426 -6.75 -13.97 -4.42
CA PHE A 426 -5.94 -12.76 -4.45
C PHE A 426 -6.50 -11.74 -5.45
N ILE A 427 -6.80 -12.17 -6.68
CA ILE A 427 -7.41 -11.30 -7.71
C ILE A 427 -8.76 -10.77 -7.24
N PHE A 428 -9.61 -11.65 -6.71
CA PHE A 428 -10.89 -11.23 -6.15
C PHE A 428 -10.73 -10.24 -5.01
N GLY A 429 -9.84 -10.53 -4.05
CA GLY A 429 -9.56 -9.64 -2.92
C GLY A 429 -9.05 -8.27 -3.35
N SER A 430 -8.18 -8.21 -4.38
CA SER A 430 -7.67 -6.95 -4.92
C SER A 430 -8.74 -6.14 -5.66
N GLN A 431 -9.63 -6.80 -6.40
CA GLN A 431 -10.72 -6.14 -7.13
C GLN A 431 -11.76 -5.51 -6.19
N PHE A 432 -12.06 -6.17 -5.08
CA PHE A 432 -13.10 -5.73 -4.14
C PHE A 432 -12.53 -5.07 -2.87
N GLY A 433 -11.21 -4.85 -2.79
CA GLY A 433 -10.56 -4.26 -1.60
C GLY A 433 -10.70 -5.13 -0.34
N ALA A 434 -10.92 -6.44 -0.51
CA ALA A 434 -11.05 -7.38 0.60
C ALA A 434 -9.66 -7.81 1.11
N THR A 435 -8.96 -6.92 1.84
CA THR A 435 -7.60 -7.12 2.38
C THR A 435 -7.50 -8.39 3.22
N ILE A 436 -8.57 -8.73 3.94
CA ILE A 436 -8.71 -9.96 4.73
C ILE A 436 -8.53 -11.21 3.85
N VAL A 437 -9.20 -11.27 2.67
CA VAL A 437 -9.12 -12.40 1.74
C VAL A 437 -7.74 -12.46 1.06
N MET A 438 -7.17 -11.29 0.73
CA MET A 438 -5.81 -11.19 0.19
C MET A 438 -4.78 -11.73 1.17
N GLY A 439 -4.86 -11.35 2.44
CA GLY A 439 -3.96 -11.81 3.49
C GLY A 439 -3.97 -13.34 3.62
N PHE A 440 -5.15 -13.96 3.65
CA PHE A 440 -5.31 -15.42 3.64
C PHE A 440 -4.68 -16.06 2.40
N ALA A 441 -4.98 -15.54 1.20
CA ALA A 441 -4.50 -16.10 -0.07
C ALA A 441 -2.97 -16.05 -0.16
N VAL A 442 -2.35 -14.93 0.22
CA VAL A 442 -0.89 -14.76 0.16
C VAL A 442 -0.18 -15.67 1.16
N THR A 443 -0.65 -15.73 2.41
CA THR A 443 -0.02 -16.58 3.43
C THR A 443 -0.15 -18.06 3.11
N LEU A 444 -1.30 -18.51 2.60
CA LEU A 444 -1.51 -19.88 2.15
C LEU A 444 -0.62 -20.20 0.95
N ALA A 445 -0.54 -19.33 -0.06
CA ALA A 445 0.28 -19.54 -1.25
C ALA A 445 1.77 -19.67 -0.88
N LEU A 446 2.29 -18.74 -0.05
CA LEU A 446 3.67 -18.81 0.42
C LEU A 446 3.93 -20.08 1.23
N GLY A 447 3.00 -20.48 2.10
CA GLY A 447 3.08 -21.72 2.85
C GLY A 447 3.16 -22.94 1.93
N VAL A 448 2.32 -23.01 0.90
CA VAL A 448 2.35 -24.11 -0.09
C VAL A 448 3.67 -24.16 -0.86
N LEU A 449 4.22 -23.02 -1.26
CA LEU A 449 5.53 -22.97 -1.93
C LEU A 449 6.67 -23.46 -1.02
N VAL A 450 6.66 -23.04 0.24
CA VAL A 450 7.65 -23.51 1.24
C VAL A 450 7.48 -25.00 1.54
N SER A 451 6.23 -25.50 1.62
CA SER A 451 5.96 -26.92 1.85
C SER A 451 6.52 -27.82 0.76
N LEU A 452 6.37 -27.41 -0.50
CA LEU A 452 6.96 -28.11 -1.64
C LEU A 452 8.49 -28.19 -1.50
N PHE A 453 9.13 -27.08 -1.16
CA PHE A 453 10.59 -27.06 -0.94
C PHE A 453 11.00 -27.98 0.21
N THR A 454 10.35 -27.87 1.36
CA THR A 454 10.73 -28.68 2.55
C THR A 454 10.43 -30.16 2.36
N ALA A 455 9.30 -30.51 1.77
CA ALA A 455 8.98 -31.90 1.47
C ALA A 455 9.95 -32.51 0.45
N ILE A 456 10.26 -31.82 -0.64
CA ILE A 456 11.11 -32.35 -1.73
C ILE A 456 12.57 -32.37 -1.34
N VAL A 457 13.06 -31.30 -0.72
CA VAL A 457 14.49 -31.12 -0.49
C VAL A 457 14.88 -31.54 0.92
N ALA A 458 14.23 -30.98 1.96
CA ALA A 458 14.66 -31.21 3.34
C ALA A 458 14.36 -32.64 3.79
N THR A 459 13.12 -33.10 3.68
CA THR A 459 12.73 -34.45 4.15
C THR A 459 13.48 -35.53 3.40
N ARG A 460 13.63 -35.42 2.08
CA ARG A 460 14.39 -36.39 1.28
C ARG A 460 15.87 -36.43 1.66
N THR A 461 16.47 -35.26 1.83
CA THR A 461 17.89 -35.16 2.20
C THR A 461 18.15 -35.77 3.58
N PHE A 462 17.29 -35.49 4.54
CA PHE A 462 17.39 -36.04 5.90
C PHE A 462 17.20 -37.56 5.92
N LEU A 463 16.21 -38.09 5.18
CA LEU A 463 16.01 -39.54 5.06
C LEU A 463 17.24 -40.24 4.50
N HIS A 464 17.81 -39.76 3.39
CA HIS A 464 19.01 -40.35 2.81
C HIS A 464 20.23 -40.23 3.73
N LEU A 465 20.39 -39.08 4.43
CA LEU A 465 21.51 -38.89 5.36
C LEU A 465 21.45 -39.87 6.53
N ILE A 466 20.27 -40.09 7.09
CA ILE A 466 20.08 -41.03 8.21
C ILE A 466 20.36 -42.47 7.78
N LEU A 467 19.87 -42.85 6.59
CA LEU A 467 20.13 -44.17 6.02
C LEU A 467 21.60 -44.42 5.70
N ASP A 468 22.32 -43.41 5.20
CA ASP A 468 23.72 -43.55 4.80
C ASP A 468 24.66 -43.59 6.00
N ASN A 469 24.26 -43.01 7.17
CA ASN A 469 25.16 -42.86 8.33
C ASN A 469 24.77 -43.69 9.57
N LEU A 470 23.56 -44.21 9.67
CA LEU A 470 23.09 -44.90 10.87
C LEU A 470 22.76 -46.37 10.59
N LYS A 471 23.59 -47.30 11.12
CA LYS A 471 23.45 -48.75 10.94
C LYS A 471 22.12 -49.32 11.45
N PHE A 472 21.48 -48.73 12.45
CA PHE A 472 20.16 -49.20 12.93
C PHE A 472 19.01 -48.80 12.02
N ALA A 473 19.22 -47.92 11.05
CA ALA A 473 18.23 -47.58 10.02
C ALA A 473 17.97 -48.77 9.06
N GLU A 474 18.79 -49.79 9.05
CA GLU A 474 18.56 -51.00 8.24
C GLU A 474 17.47 -51.93 8.80
N HIS A 475 17.00 -51.70 10.05
CA HIS A 475 15.93 -52.50 10.64
C HIS A 475 14.55 -52.08 10.18
N PRO A 476 13.79 -52.92 9.43
CA PRO A 476 12.45 -52.58 8.89
C PRO A 476 11.45 -52.13 9.95
N ARG A 477 11.61 -52.55 11.21
CA ARG A 477 10.73 -52.20 12.33
C ARG A 477 10.64 -50.70 12.65
N TRP A 478 11.61 -49.88 12.22
CA TRP A 478 11.62 -48.42 12.43
C TRP A 478 10.89 -47.64 11.32
N PHE A 479 10.64 -48.32 10.17
CA PHE A 479 10.04 -47.68 8.98
C PHE A 479 8.64 -48.20 8.63
N ALA A 480 8.24 -49.36 9.10
CA ALA A 480 6.95 -49.94 8.84
C ALA A 480 6.41 -50.71 10.04
N LYS A 481 5.10 -50.60 10.25
CA LYS A 481 4.28 -51.59 10.94
C LYS A 481 3.57 -52.43 9.89
#